data_2cecc33a0956d11e98af5095127a2de4
#
_entry.id   2cecc33a0956d11e98af5095127a2de4
#
_cell.length_a   1.000
_cell.length_b   1.000
_cell.length_c   1.000
_cell.angle_alpha   90.00
_cell.angle_beta   90.00
_cell.angle_gamma   90.00
#
_symmetry.space_group_name_H-M   'P 1'
#
loop_
_entity.id
_entity.type
_entity.pdbx_description
1 polymer ?
#
loop_
_entity_poly.entity_id
_entity_poly.type
_entity_poly.pdbx_seq_one_letter_code
_entity_poly.pdbx_strand_id
1 'polypeptide(L)'
;TLLAAFLASPTSSRAEGTALTARAFLPLATAARACTFNAEESAILAAMRNDARQGRVQLVCSVELMQAARSHALDMGIRNYFGHVTPAPNSVGPNQMARNAGYVLPAWYDTSITANNIESIAAGYATPDSVWAAWMNSDPHRQHLLGLNGFYAEQIEIGIGYAYVPTSTYKYQWVVMTAKRGP
;
A
#
# COMPACT_ATOMS: atom_id res chain seq x y z
N THR A 1 -77.18 -20.05 56.47
CA THR A 1 -75.74 -19.78 56.36
C THR A 1 -75.47 -19.31 54.91
N LEU A 2 -75.40 -17.95 54.73
CA LEU A 2 -75.06 -17.32 53.47
C LEU A 2 -73.50 -17.17 53.35
N LEU A 3 -72.99 -17.61 52.23
CA LEU A 3 -71.61 -17.39 51.87
C LEU A 3 -71.53 -16.27 50.82
N ALA A 4 -70.95 -15.14 51.17
CA ALA A 4 -70.74 -14.01 50.27
C ALA A 4 -69.49 -14.24 49.43
N ALA A 5 -69.67 -14.20 48.11
CA ALA A 5 -68.53 -14.25 47.17
C ALA A 5 -68.01 -12.84 46.88
N PHE A 6 -66.70 -12.60 47.18
CA PHE A 6 -65.99 -11.36 46.81
C PHE A 6 -65.48 -11.50 45.34
N LEU A 7 -65.97 -10.63 44.47
CA LEU A 7 -65.45 -10.46 43.11
C LEU A 7 -64.20 -9.54 43.21
N ALA A 8 -63.05 -10.06 42.88
CA ALA A 8 -61.82 -9.29 42.68
C ALA A 8 -61.74 -8.80 41.26
N SER A 9 -61.59 -7.50 41.06
CA SER A 9 -61.38 -6.85 39.79
C SER A 9 -59.92 -7.07 39.30
N PRO A 10 -59.66 -7.31 38.01
CA PRO A 10 -58.31 -7.41 37.53
C PRO A 10 -57.67 -6.02 37.41
N THR A 11 -56.55 -5.82 38.08
CA THR A 11 -55.66 -4.66 37.88
C THR A 11 -54.96 -4.78 36.54
N SER A 12 -55.19 -3.81 35.64
CA SER A 12 -54.49 -3.67 34.36
C SER A 12 -53.02 -3.33 34.65
N SER A 13 -52.13 -4.25 34.35
CA SER A 13 -50.68 -4.04 34.31
C SER A 13 -50.33 -3.33 33.02
N ARG A 14 -49.99 -2.05 33.12
CA ARG A 14 -49.44 -1.23 32.04
C ARG A 14 -48.02 -1.70 31.77
N ALA A 15 -47.79 -2.34 30.62
CA ALA A 15 -46.44 -2.68 30.17
C ALA A 15 -45.68 -1.39 29.87
N GLU A 16 -44.65 -1.12 30.67
CA GLU A 16 -43.63 -0.09 30.36
C GLU A 16 -42.82 -0.58 29.17
N GLY A 17 -43.05 0.04 28.02
CA GLY A 17 -42.24 -0.13 26.83
C GLY A 17 -40.82 0.42 27.10
N THR A 18 -39.86 -0.46 27.27
CA THR A 18 -38.46 -0.11 27.23
C THR A 18 -38.12 0.47 25.85
N ALA A 19 -37.96 1.79 25.80
CA ALA A 19 -37.44 2.46 24.60
C ALA A 19 -36.00 1.91 24.33
N LEU A 20 -35.87 1.15 23.25
CA LEU A 20 -34.59 0.79 22.69
C LEU A 20 -33.92 2.09 22.22
N THR A 21 -32.98 2.60 23.04
CA THR A 21 -32.08 3.67 22.62
C THR A 21 -31.30 3.18 21.41
N ALA A 22 -31.59 3.76 20.23
CA ALA A 22 -30.80 3.57 19.03
C ALA A 22 -29.35 3.95 19.37
N ARG A 23 -28.48 2.95 19.51
CA ARG A 23 -27.03 3.17 19.54
C ARG A 23 -26.68 3.81 18.20
N ALA A 24 -26.35 5.09 18.23
CA ALA A 24 -25.73 5.75 17.11
C ALA A 24 -24.45 4.97 16.78
N PHE A 25 -24.46 4.29 15.64
CA PHE A 25 -23.23 3.79 15.02
C PHE A 25 -22.42 5.02 14.63
N LEU A 26 -21.50 5.42 15.49
CA LEU A 26 -20.42 6.31 15.09
C LEU A 26 -19.65 5.53 14.00
N PRO A 27 -19.53 6.08 12.78
CA PRO A 27 -18.66 5.46 11.81
C PRO A 27 -17.27 5.38 12.46
N LEU A 28 -16.71 4.17 12.49
CA LEU A 28 -15.32 3.98 12.88
C LEU A 28 -14.53 4.87 11.91
N ALA A 29 -14.06 6.02 12.39
CA ALA A 29 -13.14 6.83 11.63
C ALA A 29 -11.95 5.90 11.37
N THR A 30 -11.85 5.37 10.15
CA THR A 30 -10.66 4.68 9.69
C THR A 30 -9.57 5.73 9.80
N ALA A 31 -8.74 5.61 10.84
CA ALA A 31 -7.55 6.46 10.96
C ALA A 31 -6.86 6.42 9.61
N ALA A 32 -6.75 7.58 8.97
CA ALA A 32 -6.07 7.68 7.69
C ALA A 32 -4.72 7.00 7.88
N ARG A 33 -4.47 5.91 7.13
CA ARG A 33 -3.23 5.16 7.27
C ARG A 33 -2.10 6.13 6.98
N ALA A 34 -1.34 6.47 8.02
CA ALA A 34 -0.23 7.39 7.88
C ALA A 34 0.82 6.75 6.96
N CYS A 35 1.33 7.52 6.03
CA CYS A 35 2.42 7.13 5.15
C CYS A 35 3.72 7.19 5.94
N THR A 36 4.06 6.11 6.62
CA THR A 36 5.27 6.01 7.47
C THR A 36 6.25 5.02 6.88
N PHE A 37 7.41 5.50 6.48
CA PHE A 37 8.52 4.67 6.03
C PHE A 37 9.34 4.16 7.22
N ASN A 38 9.85 2.93 7.14
CA ASN A 38 10.86 2.43 8.07
C ASN A 38 12.24 3.07 7.79
N ALA A 39 13.27 2.67 8.53
CA ALA A 39 14.60 3.27 8.41
C ALA A 39 15.22 3.07 7.01
N GLU A 40 15.12 1.85 6.48
CA GLU A 40 15.64 1.47 5.17
C GLU A 40 14.91 2.21 4.04
N GLU A 41 13.59 2.21 4.08
CA GLU A 41 12.74 2.92 3.12
C GLU A 41 12.96 4.45 3.17
N SER A 42 13.12 5.00 4.38
CA SER A 42 13.42 6.42 4.59
C SER A 42 14.77 6.82 4.03
N ALA A 43 15.77 5.95 4.14
CA ALA A 43 17.10 6.18 3.56
C ALA A 43 17.04 6.23 2.03
N ILE A 44 16.28 5.35 1.37
CA ILE A 44 16.07 5.40 -0.08
C ILE A 44 15.32 6.68 -0.48
N LEU A 45 14.27 7.07 0.23
CA LEU A 45 13.58 8.32 -0.04
C LEU A 45 14.51 9.54 0.08
N ALA A 46 15.36 9.54 1.09
CA ALA A 46 16.35 10.61 1.29
C ALA A 46 17.38 10.63 0.14
N ALA A 47 17.90 9.46 -0.28
CA ALA A 47 18.80 9.36 -1.42
C ALA A 47 18.17 9.89 -2.70
N MET A 48 16.89 9.55 -2.98
CA MET A 48 16.14 10.07 -4.13
C MET A 48 15.98 11.58 -4.07
N ARG A 49 15.61 12.14 -2.91
CA ARG A 49 15.36 13.58 -2.74
C ARG A 49 16.62 14.42 -2.81
N ASN A 50 17.74 13.89 -2.32
CA ASN A 50 19.00 14.62 -2.21
C ASN A 50 19.90 14.49 -3.46
N ASP A 51 19.54 13.61 -4.41
CA ASP A 51 20.30 13.51 -5.66
C ASP A 51 20.09 14.77 -6.50
N ALA A 52 21.19 15.47 -6.81
CA ALA A 52 21.13 16.73 -7.57
C ALA A 52 20.51 16.59 -8.97
N ARG A 53 20.41 15.37 -9.49
CA ARG A 53 19.79 15.05 -10.79
C ARG A 53 18.29 14.82 -10.69
N GLN A 54 17.68 14.83 -9.50
CA GLN A 54 16.25 14.58 -9.32
C GLN A 54 15.39 15.54 -10.16
N GLY A 55 14.70 15.02 -11.16
CA GLY A 55 13.88 15.80 -12.09
C GLY A 55 12.47 16.11 -11.61
N ARG A 56 12.03 15.49 -10.49
CA ARG A 56 10.72 15.76 -9.89
C ARG A 56 10.80 16.97 -8.95
N VAL A 57 9.78 17.81 -8.98
CA VAL A 57 9.66 18.97 -8.08
C VAL A 57 9.44 18.53 -6.62
N GLN A 58 8.86 17.33 -6.41
CA GLN A 58 8.61 16.76 -5.09
C GLN A 58 8.41 15.25 -5.19
N LEU A 59 8.52 14.56 -4.05
CA LEU A 59 8.11 13.17 -3.87
C LEU A 59 7.17 13.10 -2.68
N VAL A 60 5.91 12.77 -2.96
CA VAL A 60 4.82 12.69 -1.97
C VAL A 60 4.50 11.22 -1.71
N CYS A 61 4.50 10.82 -0.45
CA CYS A 61 4.19 9.44 -0.12
C CYS A 61 2.72 9.11 -0.40
N SER A 62 2.46 7.99 -1.10
CA SER A 62 1.14 7.36 -1.25
C SER A 62 1.08 6.08 -0.42
N VAL A 63 0.04 5.97 0.40
CA VAL A 63 -0.21 4.77 1.22
C VAL A 63 -0.44 3.55 0.35
N GLU A 64 -1.17 3.70 -0.75
CA GLU A 64 -1.49 2.62 -1.68
C GLU A 64 -0.22 2.11 -2.38
N LEU A 65 0.62 3.02 -2.89
CA LEU A 65 1.89 2.62 -3.51
C LEU A 65 2.85 2.00 -2.49
N MET A 66 2.89 2.51 -1.26
CA MET A 66 3.69 1.94 -0.19
C MET A 66 3.22 0.51 0.15
N GLN A 67 1.91 0.28 0.22
CA GLN A 67 1.36 -1.06 0.45
C GLN A 67 1.70 -2.02 -0.69
N ALA A 68 1.55 -1.59 -1.94
CA ALA A 68 1.91 -2.38 -3.11
C ALA A 68 3.41 -2.75 -3.09
N ALA A 69 4.29 -1.77 -2.88
CA ALA A 69 5.73 -1.97 -2.85
C ALA A 69 6.16 -2.91 -1.72
N ARG A 70 5.64 -2.72 -0.50
CA ARG A 70 5.93 -3.62 0.63
C ARG A 70 5.42 -5.04 0.42
N SER A 71 4.19 -5.18 -0.11
CA SER A 71 3.62 -6.48 -0.42
C SER A 71 4.46 -7.22 -1.46
N HIS A 72 4.93 -6.53 -2.50
CA HIS A 72 5.75 -7.14 -3.53
C HIS A 72 7.15 -7.50 -3.01
N ALA A 73 7.79 -6.63 -2.23
CA ALA A 73 9.09 -6.94 -1.60
C ALA A 73 9.00 -8.18 -0.71
N LEU A 74 7.95 -8.28 0.11
CA LEU A 74 7.72 -9.42 0.98
C LEU A 74 7.41 -10.70 0.18
N ASP A 75 6.57 -10.59 -0.87
CA ASP A 75 6.22 -11.72 -1.73
C ASP A 75 7.44 -12.30 -2.45
N MET A 76 8.30 -11.44 -3.01
CA MET A 76 9.58 -11.88 -3.60
C MET A 76 10.42 -12.69 -2.62
N GLY A 77 10.50 -12.23 -1.37
CA GLY A 77 11.24 -12.93 -0.32
C GLY A 77 10.59 -14.26 0.08
N ILE A 78 9.31 -14.28 0.38
CA ILE A 78 8.59 -15.47 0.87
C ILE A 78 8.50 -16.54 -0.22
N ARG A 79 8.15 -16.15 -1.43
CA ARG A 79 8.02 -17.08 -2.57
C ARG A 79 9.34 -17.34 -3.28
N ASN A 80 10.42 -16.73 -2.80
CA ASN A 80 11.81 -16.92 -3.25
C ASN A 80 11.99 -16.74 -4.77
N TYR A 81 11.53 -15.62 -5.30
CA TYR A 81 11.74 -15.22 -6.69
C TYR A 81 12.26 -13.78 -6.78
N PHE A 82 12.74 -13.38 -7.95
CA PHE A 82 13.09 -11.99 -8.28
C PHE A 82 12.53 -11.64 -9.66
N GLY A 83 11.62 -10.68 -9.71
CA GLY A 83 11.00 -10.24 -10.96
C GLY A 83 9.86 -9.27 -10.74
N HIS A 84 9.55 -8.47 -11.75
CA HIS A 84 8.45 -7.49 -11.72
C HIS A 84 7.06 -8.16 -11.67
N VAL A 85 6.92 -9.34 -12.23
CA VAL A 85 5.66 -10.10 -12.27
C VAL A 85 5.72 -11.23 -11.27
N THR A 86 4.68 -11.36 -10.44
CA THR A 86 4.58 -12.48 -9.51
C THR A 86 4.47 -13.82 -10.26
N PRO A 87 5.04 -14.93 -9.74
CA PRO A 87 4.91 -16.24 -10.36
C PRO A 87 3.47 -16.75 -10.39
N ALA A 88 3.17 -17.67 -11.30
CA ALA A 88 1.90 -18.42 -11.33
C ALA A 88 1.65 -19.22 -10.02
N PRO A 89 0.40 -19.58 -9.70
CA PRO A 89 -0.83 -19.07 -10.29
C PRO A 89 -1.11 -17.62 -9.85
N ASN A 90 -1.99 -16.91 -10.53
CA ASN A 90 -2.38 -15.54 -10.20
C ASN A 90 -1.24 -14.52 -10.36
N SER A 91 -0.53 -14.61 -11.48
CA SER A 91 0.52 -13.65 -11.80
C SER A 91 -0.01 -12.21 -11.90
N VAL A 92 0.71 -11.28 -11.26
CA VAL A 92 0.33 -9.85 -11.19
C VAL A 92 1.57 -9.02 -11.49
N GLY A 93 1.44 -8.05 -12.40
CA GLY A 93 2.49 -7.08 -12.71
C GLY A 93 2.36 -5.77 -11.93
N PRO A 94 3.38 -4.90 -11.98
CA PRO A 94 3.48 -3.70 -11.13
C PRO A 94 2.28 -2.76 -11.23
N ASN A 95 1.81 -2.43 -12.43
CA ASN A 95 0.67 -1.57 -12.62
C ASN A 95 -0.60 -2.14 -11.96
N GLN A 96 -0.79 -3.46 -12.05
CA GLN A 96 -1.92 -4.11 -11.42
C GLN A 96 -1.76 -4.22 -9.90
N MET A 97 -0.53 -4.37 -9.37
CA MET A 97 -0.27 -4.34 -7.93
C MET A 97 -0.70 -3.00 -7.32
N ALA A 98 -0.37 -1.89 -7.98
CA ALA A 98 -0.80 -0.56 -7.55
C ALA A 98 -2.33 -0.43 -7.57
N ARG A 99 -3.00 -0.88 -8.64
CA ARG A 99 -4.48 -0.88 -8.73
C ARG A 99 -5.12 -1.74 -7.64
N ASN A 100 -4.58 -2.92 -7.38
CA ASN A 100 -5.07 -3.83 -6.34
C ASN A 100 -4.94 -3.23 -4.93
N ALA A 101 -3.94 -2.38 -4.71
CA ALA A 101 -3.77 -1.61 -3.48
C ALA A 101 -4.69 -0.39 -3.39
N GLY A 102 -5.50 -0.11 -4.44
CA GLY A 102 -6.43 1.02 -4.49
C GLY A 102 -5.88 2.28 -5.13
N TYR A 103 -4.67 2.23 -5.72
CA TYR A 103 -4.12 3.38 -6.41
C TYR A 103 -4.75 3.56 -7.79
N VAL A 104 -5.27 4.76 -8.07
CA VAL A 104 -5.86 5.10 -9.36
C VAL A 104 -4.76 5.52 -10.32
N LEU A 105 -4.35 4.62 -11.21
CA LEU A 105 -3.44 4.96 -12.31
C LEU A 105 -4.19 5.64 -13.45
N PRO A 106 -3.53 6.51 -14.25
CA PRO A 106 -4.12 7.04 -15.48
C PRO A 106 -4.62 5.92 -16.40
N ALA A 107 -5.76 6.16 -17.09
CA ALA A 107 -6.40 5.15 -17.92
C ALA A 107 -5.52 4.64 -19.08
N TRP A 108 -4.55 5.45 -19.51
CA TRP A 108 -3.61 5.10 -20.60
C TRP A 108 -2.39 4.29 -20.12
N TYR A 109 -2.22 4.06 -18.81
CA TYR A 109 -1.18 3.13 -18.32
C TYR A 109 -1.58 1.72 -18.70
N ASP A 110 -0.63 0.98 -19.31
CA ASP A 110 -0.84 -0.37 -19.79
C ASP A 110 -1.43 -1.28 -18.69
N THR A 111 -2.36 -2.15 -19.11
CA THR A 111 -3.06 -3.11 -18.24
C THR A 111 -2.58 -4.54 -18.44
N SER A 112 -1.64 -4.78 -19.34
CA SER A 112 -1.06 -6.11 -19.53
C SER A 112 -0.36 -6.60 -18.27
N ILE A 113 -0.25 -7.92 -18.13
CA ILE A 113 0.39 -8.51 -16.95
C ILE A 113 1.87 -8.15 -16.82
N THR A 114 2.52 -7.83 -17.91
CA THR A 114 3.94 -7.41 -17.95
C THR A 114 4.13 -5.90 -17.87
N ALA A 115 3.01 -5.15 -17.78
CA ALA A 115 3.08 -3.69 -17.74
C ALA A 115 3.83 -3.19 -16.51
N ASN A 116 4.89 -2.46 -16.74
CA ASN A 116 5.68 -1.80 -15.71
C ASN A 116 5.96 -0.34 -16.10
N ASN A 117 5.10 0.56 -15.65
CA ASN A 117 5.25 1.99 -15.81
C ASN A 117 5.77 2.69 -14.54
N ILE A 118 5.88 1.96 -13.41
CA ILE A 118 5.94 2.56 -12.09
C ILE A 118 6.99 1.97 -11.14
N GLU A 119 7.65 0.86 -11.48
CA GLU A 119 8.40 0.09 -10.50
C GLU A 119 9.87 -0.09 -10.86
N SER A 120 10.73 0.06 -9.85
CA SER A 120 12.11 -0.42 -9.81
C SER A 120 12.28 -1.41 -8.66
N ILE A 121 12.93 -2.54 -8.93
CA ILE A 121 13.23 -3.57 -7.94
C ILE A 121 14.71 -3.86 -7.85
N ALA A 122 15.17 -4.34 -6.69
CA ALA A 122 16.50 -4.90 -6.48
C ALA A 122 16.48 -5.97 -5.39
N ALA A 123 17.44 -6.89 -5.43
CA ALA A 123 17.56 -7.94 -4.43
C ALA A 123 19.02 -8.23 -4.10
N GLY A 124 19.26 -8.74 -2.88
CA GLY A 124 20.61 -9.13 -2.43
C GLY A 124 21.45 -8.00 -1.84
N TYR A 125 21.00 -6.77 -1.86
CA TYR A 125 21.71 -5.61 -1.31
C TYR A 125 21.33 -5.40 0.15
N ALA A 126 22.30 -5.50 1.06
CA ALA A 126 22.04 -5.47 2.49
C ALA A 126 21.80 -4.06 3.05
N THR A 127 22.20 -3.02 2.34
CA THR A 127 22.10 -1.63 2.82
C THR A 127 21.46 -0.71 1.79
N PRO A 128 20.80 0.38 2.23
CA PRO A 128 20.26 1.40 1.32
C PRO A 128 21.31 1.97 0.36
N ASP A 129 22.55 2.24 0.84
CA ASP A 129 23.60 2.79 0.01
C ASP A 129 24.02 1.83 -1.10
N SER A 130 24.10 0.52 -0.79
CA SER A 130 24.48 -0.48 -1.78
C SER A 130 23.44 -0.67 -2.87
N VAL A 131 22.14 -0.68 -2.51
CA VAL A 131 21.07 -0.77 -3.49
C VAL A 131 20.94 0.52 -4.30
N TRP A 132 21.11 1.69 -3.66
CA TRP A 132 21.10 2.97 -4.36
C TRP A 132 22.20 3.04 -5.41
N ALA A 133 23.42 2.68 -5.05
CA ALA A 133 24.54 2.63 -6.00
C ALA A 133 24.25 1.69 -7.19
N ALA A 134 23.68 0.51 -6.93
CA ALA A 134 23.31 -0.43 -7.98
C ALA A 134 22.27 0.15 -8.94
N TRP A 135 21.20 0.77 -8.41
CA TRP A 135 20.19 1.43 -9.22
C TRP A 135 20.78 2.61 -10.04
N MET A 136 21.68 3.38 -9.45
CA MET A 136 22.31 4.51 -10.17
C MET A 136 23.26 4.08 -11.27
N ASN A 137 23.80 2.86 -11.22
CA ASN A 137 24.61 2.26 -12.27
C ASN A 137 23.77 1.62 -13.40
N SER A 138 22.46 1.51 -13.23
CA SER A 138 21.54 0.98 -14.23
C SER A 138 20.73 2.11 -14.86
N ASP A 139 20.86 2.30 -16.16
CA ASP A 139 20.16 3.41 -16.85
C ASP A 139 18.65 3.38 -16.70
N PRO A 140 17.93 2.25 -16.88
CA PRO A 140 16.49 2.21 -16.67
C PRO A 140 16.07 2.61 -15.25
N HIS A 141 16.75 2.09 -14.23
CA HIS A 141 16.47 2.43 -12.84
C HIS A 141 16.74 3.90 -12.55
N ARG A 142 17.88 4.42 -13.03
CA ARG A 142 18.26 5.82 -12.86
C ARG A 142 17.22 6.76 -13.51
N GLN A 143 16.78 6.45 -14.74
CA GLN A 143 15.73 7.19 -15.43
C GLN A 143 14.44 7.26 -14.61
N HIS A 144 13.99 6.10 -14.11
CA HIS A 144 12.77 6.00 -13.31
C HIS A 144 12.92 6.69 -11.96
N LEU A 145 13.93 6.31 -11.15
CA LEU A 145 14.06 6.77 -9.77
C LEU A 145 14.36 8.28 -9.67
N LEU A 146 15.04 8.83 -10.64
CA LEU A 146 15.33 10.28 -10.68
C LEU A 146 14.37 11.09 -11.55
N GLY A 147 13.40 10.47 -12.22
CA GLY A 147 12.44 11.22 -13.05
C GLY A 147 13.09 11.97 -14.20
N LEU A 148 14.08 11.36 -14.90
CA LEU A 148 14.93 12.06 -15.88
C LEU A 148 14.27 12.29 -17.24
N ASN A 149 13.07 11.82 -17.47
CA ASN A 149 12.29 12.10 -18.67
C ASN A 149 10.88 12.57 -18.29
N GLY A 150 10.17 13.17 -19.24
CA GLY A 150 8.86 13.77 -18.99
C GLY A 150 7.82 12.80 -18.41
N PHE A 151 7.88 11.53 -18.81
CA PHE A 151 7.01 10.49 -18.29
C PHE A 151 7.22 10.24 -16.78
N TYR A 152 8.48 10.03 -16.37
CA TYR A 152 8.80 9.76 -14.99
C TYR A 152 8.81 11.03 -14.10
N ALA A 153 9.09 12.20 -14.68
CA ALA A 153 9.07 13.46 -13.94
C ALA A 153 7.68 13.80 -13.38
N GLU A 154 6.61 13.36 -14.05
CA GLU A 154 5.23 13.57 -13.59
C GLU A 154 4.79 12.61 -12.48
N GLN A 155 5.55 11.54 -12.22
CA GLN A 155 5.25 10.52 -11.20
C GLN A 155 5.72 11.00 -9.83
N ILE A 156 5.01 11.93 -9.23
CA ILE A 156 5.39 12.57 -7.97
C ILE A 156 4.95 11.81 -6.72
N GLU A 157 4.01 10.86 -6.84
CA GLU A 157 3.61 10.02 -5.72
C GLU A 157 4.52 8.78 -5.64
N ILE A 158 4.91 8.40 -4.41
CA ILE A 158 5.91 7.34 -4.17
C ILE A 158 5.47 6.38 -3.07
N GLY A 159 5.75 5.09 -3.28
CA GLY A 159 5.77 4.05 -2.27
C GLY A 159 7.09 3.30 -2.31
N ILE A 160 7.64 2.96 -1.15
CA ILE A 160 8.86 2.18 -1.02
C ILE A 160 8.56 0.95 -0.16
N GLY A 161 9.10 -0.19 -0.54
CA GLY A 161 9.01 -1.44 0.19
C GLY A 161 10.38 -2.07 0.37
N TYR A 162 10.65 -2.47 1.59
CA TYR A 162 11.82 -3.26 1.97
C TYR A 162 11.38 -4.50 2.74
N ALA A 163 11.97 -5.65 2.42
CA ALA A 163 11.78 -6.88 3.17
C ALA A 163 13.10 -7.62 3.36
N TYR A 164 13.35 -8.05 4.61
CA TYR A 164 14.42 -8.98 4.95
C TYR A 164 13.82 -10.34 5.25
N VAL A 165 14.09 -11.32 4.38
CA VAL A 165 13.64 -12.70 4.50
C VAL A 165 14.86 -13.62 4.50
N PRO A 166 15.38 -14.00 5.65
CA PRO A 166 16.69 -14.68 5.78
C PRO A 166 16.74 -16.05 5.09
N THR A 167 15.58 -16.67 4.87
CA THR A 167 15.45 -17.97 4.21
C THR A 167 15.39 -17.89 2.69
N SER A 168 15.23 -16.68 2.12
CA SER A 168 15.21 -16.50 0.66
C SER A 168 16.64 -16.44 0.09
N THR A 169 16.76 -16.75 -1.19
CA THR A 169 18.04 -16.73 -1.92
C THR A 169 18.76 -15.38 -1.80
N TYR A 170 18.01 -14.30 -1.98
CA TYR A 170 18.57 -12.95 -1.96
C TYR A 170 18.52 -12.26 -0.59
N LYS A 171 17.72 -12.76 0.36
CA LYS A 171 17.48 -12.24 1.72
C LYS A 171 16.88 -10.84 1.76
N TYR A 172 17.43 -9.88 1.02
CA TYR A 172 17.04 -8.47 1.00
C TYR A 172 16.28 -8.16 -0.28
N GLN A 173 15.07 -7.64 -0.17
CA GLN A 173 14.22 -7.28 -1.29
C GLN A 173 13.84 -5.81 -1.21
N TRP A 174 13.98 -5.10 -2.32
CA TRP A 174 13.74 -3.66 -2.42
C TRP A 174 12.81 -3.37 -3.59
N VAL A 175 11.81 -2.55 -3.33
CA VAL A 175 10.84 -2.10 -4.33
C VAL A 175 10.62 -0.60 -4.18
N VAL A 176 10.70 0.14 -5.27
CA VAL A 176 10.26 1.54 -5.33
C VAL A 176 9.20 1.64 -6.42
N MET A 177 8.03 2.15 -6.08
CA MET A 177 6.98 2.50 -7.01
C MET A 177 6.80 4.01 -7.02
N THR A 178 6.86 4.64 -8.21
CA THR A 178 6.44 6.03 -8.38
C THR A 178 5.32 6.09 -9.40
N ALA A 179 4.34 6.96 -9.19
CA ALA A 179 3.24 7.09 -10.12
C ALA A 179 2.68 8.52 -10.15
N LYS A 180 1.97 8.82 -11.25
CA LYS A 180 1.03 9.92 -11.37
C LYS A 180 -0.37 9.39 -11.09
N ARG A 181 -1.13 10.08 -10.24
CA ARG A 181 -2.52 9.69 -10.00
C ARG A 181 -3.40 10.07 -11.18
N GLY A 182 -4.27 9.15 -11.59
CA GLY A 182 -5.33 9.42 -12.54
C GLY A 182 -6.46 10.27 -11.94
N PRO A 183 -7.32 10.83 -12.78
CA PRO A 183 -8.48 11.59 -12.35
C PRO A 183 -9.52 10.74 -11.62
#